data_9b1ea6b4f5b970f0f1cfc2c5d829642c
#
_entry.id   9b1ea6b4f5b970f0f1cfc2c5d829642c
#
_cell.length_a   1.000
_cell.length_b   1.000
_cell.length_c   1.000
_cell.angle_alpha   90.00
_cell.angle_beta   90.00
_cell.angle_gamma   90.00
#
_symmetry.space_group_name_H-M   'P 1'
#
loop_
_entity.id
_entity.type
_entity.pdbx_description
1 polymer ?
#
loop_
_entity_poly.entity_id
_entity_poly.type
_entity_poly.pdbx_seq_one_letter_code
_entity_poly.pdbx_strand_id
1 'polypeptide(L)'
;MKAVKVITIVCWLITALAIAGLAIWFMTGTLFGQRAGTRHIDWGFSGINVGNLERLTGPYEVDGVYNVEASGINSLNIDWVAGGITVKPYNGNDIRITEYAQRALTNDEKLYYTISGGALTVKYRENNSGISISVLNKRLEMLIPQELCENLDRVNISSISGGVDANDIGASAFAVSTTSGDVNLTGILSNTFSVNTMSGSIMLTSVQTDDMNLDSSSGSVTAARVQANGMVINSMSGTARVSDSSAEMINIYTSSGSINASGAFSNVSLKSMSGRISLDNSAPRSVLDADTSSGSLNLSGLFTRVNIGSMSGSVTIKSAIVPSYLKADTTSGGINIYIPDEGAVSVHHSSTSGRFSSDIPVTIQNGDAQFELSSMSGNTRIFVLN
;
A
#
# COMPACT_ATOMS: atom_id res chain seq x y z
N MET A 1 18.46 8.06 14.91
CA MET A 1 19.04 8.18 13.53
C MET A 1 19.97 7.03 13.11
N LYS A 2 20.69 6.32 13.97
CA LYS A 2 21.55 5.19 13.56
C LYS A 2 20.77 3.90 13.25
N ALA A 3 19.70 3.59 13.99
CA ALA A 3 18.90 2.37 13.80
C ALA A 3 18.11 2.36 12.46
N VAL A 4 17.55 3.50 12.06
CA VAL A 4 16.81 3.62 10.79
C VAL A 4 17.71 3.39 9.58
N LYS A 5 18.96 3.90 9.62
CA LYS A 5 19.95 3.68 8.55
C LYS A 5 20.37 2.21 8.42
N VAL A 6 20.46 1.48 9.53
CA VAL A 6 20.82 0.05 9.51
C VAL A 6 19.68 -0.77 8.93
N ILE A 7 18.43 -0.50 9.27
CA ILE A 7 17.25 -1.18 8.72
C ILE A 7 17.16 -0.93 7.21
N THR A 8 17.38 0.31 6.76
CA THR A 8 17.37 0.65 5.32
C THR A 8 18.46 -0.10 4.56
N ILE A 9 19.66 -0.21 5.11
CA ILE A 9 20.78 -0.95 4.46
C ILE A 9 20.49 -2.45 4.41
N VAL A 10 19.93 -3.03 5.46
CA VAL A 10 19.54 -4.46 5.48
C VAL A 10 18.44 -4.74 4.47
N CYS A 11 17.42 -3.87 4.35
CA CYS A 11 16.39 -3.99 3.31
C CYS A 11 16.98 -3.92 1.90
N TRP A 12 17.93 -3.01 1.64
CA TRP A 12 18.60 -2.92 0.33
C TRP A 12 19.46 -4.14 0.01
N LEU A 13 20.13 -4.72 0.99
CA LEU A 13 20.92 -5.95 0.80
C LEU A 13 20.03 -7.17 0.50
N ILE A 14 18.90 -7.29 1.18
CA ILE A 14 17.93 -8.37 0.93
C ILE A 14 17.30 -8.20 -0.45
N THR A 15 16.97 -6.98 -0.86
CA THR A 15 16.43 -6.68 -2.19
C THR A 15 17.44 -7.00 -3.29
N ALA A 16 18.71 -6.66 -3.10
CA ALA A 16 19.77 -6.97 -4.05
C ALA A 16 20.02 -8.48 -4.18
N LEU A 17 19.94 -9.24 -3.10
CA LEU A 17 20.05 -10.70 -3.11
C LEU A 17 18.85 -11.38 -3.78
N ALA A 18 17.64 -10.86 -3.58
CA ALA A 18 16.44 -11.37 -4.24
C ALA A 18 16.46 -11.13 -5.75
N ILE A 19 16.91 -9.96 -6.19
CA ILE A 19 17.09 -9.61 -7.61
C ILE A 19 18.18 -10.46 -8.24
N ALA A 20 19.29 -10.68 -7.56
CA ALA A 20 20.35 -11.55 -8.03
C ALA A 20 19.88 -13.02 -8.14
N GLY A 21 19.09 -13.51 -7.18
CA GLY A 21 18.49 -14.84 -7.22
C GLY A 21 17.50 -15.03 -8.38
N LEU A 22 16.65 -14.03 -8.64
CA LEU A 22 15.73 -14.00 -9.79
C LEU A 22 16.47 -13.92 -11.14
N ALA A 23 17.54 -13.14 -11.23
CA ALA A 23 18.35 -13.06 -12.44
C ALA A 23 19.07 -14.38 -12.74
N ILE A 24 19.58 -15.06 -11.73
CA ILE A 24 20.19 -16.40 -11.86
C ILE A 24 19.13 -17.43 -12.27
N TRP A 25 17.93 -17.40 -11.70
CA TRP A 25 16.81 -18.28 -12.06
C TRP A 25 16.35 -18.04 -13.51
N PHE A 26 16.28 -16.78 -13.95
CA PHE A 26 15.93 -16.43 -15.34
C PHE A 26 17.01 -16.85 -16.35
N MET A 27 18.29 -16.70 -16.02
CA MET A 27 19.39 -17.12 -16.89
C MET A 27 19.55 -18.62 -16.97
N THR A 28 19.24 -19.36 -15.90
CA THR A 28 19.34 -20.84 -15.92
C THR A 28 18.09 -21.51 -16.45
N GLY A 29 16.90 -20.88 -16.31
CA GLY A 29 15.64 -21.42 -16.82
C GLY A 29 15.43 -21.29 -18.32
N THR A 30 16.12 -20.36 -18.99
CA THR A 30 15.99 -20.15 -20.44
C THR A 30 17.00 -20.91 -21.30
N LEU A 31 18.02 -21.50 -20.70
CA LEU A 31 19.10 -22.20 -21.44
C LEU A 31 19.02 -23.72 -21.47
N PHE A 32 18.13 -24.37 -20.72
CA PHE A 32 18.04 -25.83 -20.70
C PHE A 32 16.62 -26.37 -20.76
N GLY A 33 16.03 -26.30 -21.94
CA GLY A 33 14.97 -27.22 -22.32
C GLY A 33 15.60 -28.57 -22.68
N GLN A 34 15.85 -29.43 -21.68
CA GLN A 34 15.90 -30.89 -21.88
C GLN A 34 15.92 -31.66 -20.54
N ARG A 35 15.09 -32.67 -20.50
CA ARG A 35 14.84 -33.81 -19.62
C ARG A 35 15.79 -34.12 -18.44
N ALA A 36 15.14 -34.26 -17.31
CA ALA A 36 15.31 -35.17 -16.18
C ALA A 36 16.62 -36.02 -16.12
N GLY A 37 17.41 -35.70 -15.14
CA GLY A 37 18.43 -36.52 -14.55
C GLY A 37 18.84 -35.85 -13.26
N THR A 38 18.48 -36.43 -12.13
CA THR A 38 18.92 -36.04 -10.80
C THR A 38 20.44 -35.94 -10.76
N ARG A 39 20.98 -34.72 -10.91
CA ARG A 39 22.37 -34.44 -10.54
C ARG A 39 22.34 -33.53 -9.31
N HIS A 40 22.83 -34.08 -8.21
CA HIS A 40 23.23 -33.35 -7.02
C HIS A 40 24.22 -32.26 -7.46
N ILE A 41 23.80 -31.01 -7.39
CA ILE A 41 24.71 -29.86 -7.48
C ILE A 41 25.09 -29.53 -6.05
N ASP A 42 26.30 -29.94 -5.69
CA ASP A 42 26.91 -29.64 -4.41
C ASP A 42 27.39 -28.17 -4.43
N TRP A 43 26.51 -27.25 -3.98
CA TRP A 43 26.88 -25.86 -3.72
C TRP A 43 27.57 -25.86 -2.36
N GLY A 44 28.88 -25.74 -2.32
CA GLY A 44 29.73 -25.73 -1.13
C GLY A 44 29.38 -24.75 0.00
N PHE A 45 28.12 -24.73 0.42
CA PHE A 45 27.66 -24.16 1.66
C PHE A 45 27.60 -25.26 2.72
N SER A 46 28.76 -25.57 3.30
CA SER A 46 28.82 -26.41 4.48
C SER A 46 28.13 -25.71 5.65
N GLY A 47 26.91 -26.12 5.98
CA GLY A 47 26.17 -25.62 7.12
C GLY A 47 24.65 -25.51 6.96
N ILE A 48 24.09 -25.73 5.77
CA ILE A 48 22.63 -25.75 5.60
C ILE A 48 22.16 -27.20 5.67
N ASN A 49 21.79 -27.63 6.85
CA ASN A 49 21.10 -28.89 7.03
C ASN A 49 19.62 -28.67 6.67
N VAL A 50 19.25 -28.99 5.43
CA VAL A 50 17.83 -29.08 5.03
C VAL A 50 17.30 -30.37 5.64
N GLY A 51 17.02 -30.34 6.95
CA GLY A 51 16.27 -31.39 7.62
C GLY A 51 14.90 -31.52 6.93
N ASN A 52 14.40 -32.74 6.85
CA ASN A 52 13.15 -33.13 6.22
C ASN A 52 12.10 -32.03 6.36
N LEU A 53 11.73 -31.39 5.24
CA LEU A 53 10.55 -30.56 5.13
C LEU A 53 9.33 -31.48 5.24
N GLU A 54 9.04 -31.98 6.42
CA GLU A 54 7.73 -32.49 6.73
C GLU A 54 6.78 -31.30 6.66
N ARG A 55 6.03 -31.23 5.57
CA ARG A 55 4.92 -30.31 5.44
C ARG A 55 3.91 -30.76 6.49
N LEU A 56 3.96 -30.13 7.66
CA LEU A 56 2.98 -30.35 8.70
C LEU A 56 1.61 -29.92 8.12
N THR A 57 0.74 -30.90 7.88
CA THR A 57 -0.59 -30.70 7.30
C THR A 57 -1.71 -30.81 8.31
N GLY A 58 -1.36 -30.96 9.58
CA GLY A 58 -2.31 -31.06 10.69
C GLY A 58 -3.05 -29.74 10.99
N PRO A 59 -4.20 -29.80 11.69
CA PRO A 59 -4.86 -28.62 12.22
C PRO A 59 -3.95 -27.90 13.22
N TYR A 60 -4.18 -26.60 13.38
CA TYR A 60 -3.53 -25.84 14.45
C TYR A 60 -4.22 -26.15 15.79
N GLU A 61 -3.44 -26.52 16.77
CA GLU A 61 -3.89 -26.75 18.14
C GLU A 61 -3.22 -25.73 19.09
N VAL A 62 -3.86 -25.46 20.23
CA VAL A 62 -3.29 -24.58 21.25
C VAL A 62 -2.07 -25.28 21.87
N ASP A 63 -0.90 -24.67 21.75
CA ASP A 63 0.33 -25.14 22.39
C ASP A 63 0.64 -24.37 23.68
N GLY A 64 0.28 -23.09 23.74
CA GLY A 64 0.49 -22.25 24.90
C GLY A 64 -0.53 -21.13 25.07
N VAL A 65 -0.90 -20.83 26.32
CA VAL A 65 -1.72 -19.68 26.69
C VAL A 65 -1.01 -18.92 27.79
N TYR A 66 -0.81 -17.63 27.59
CA TYR A 66 -0.13 -16.73 28.50
C TYR A 66 -1.07 -15.57 28.83
N ASN A 67 -1.31 -15.33 30.13
CA ASN A 67 -2.06 -14.17 30.59
C ASN A 67 -1.06 -13.16 31.14
N VAL A 68 -1.14 -11.94 30.64
CA VAL A 68 -0.26 -10.83 31.00
C VAL A 68 -1.11 -9.73 31.61
N GLU A 69 -0.79 -9.29 32.80
CA GLU A 69 -1.47 -8.17 33.45
C GLU A 69 -1.39 -6.93 32.53
N ALA A 70 -2.52 -6.33 32.22
CA ALA A 70 -2.59 -5.18 31.31
C ALA A 70 -2.16 -3.88 31.97
N SER A 71 -2.13 -3.84 33.31
CA SER A 71 -1.77 -2.65 34.07
C SER A 71 -0.33 -2.18 33.77
N GLY A 72 -0.19 -0.93 33.39
CA GLY A 72 1.11 -0.33 33.03
C GLY A 72 1.62 -0.68 31.63
N ILE A 73 0.88 -1.46 30.84
CA ILE A 73 1.19 -1.67 29.41
C ILE A 73 0.60 -0.52 28.61
N ASN A 74 1.41 0.12 27.79
CA ASN A 74 1.01 1.18 26.87
C ASN A 74 1.51 0.95 25.44
N SER A 75 2.35 -0.05 25.22
CA SER A 75 2.93 -0.33 23.91
C SER A 75 3.00 -1.83 23.62
N LEU A 76 2.73 -2.20 22.38
CA LEU A 76 2.76 -3.58 21.91
C LEU A 76 3.78 -3.73 20.79
N ASN A 77 4.72 -4.65 20.94
CA ASN A 77 5.67 -5.02 19.90
C ASN A 77 5.54 -6.51 19.62
N ILE A 78 5.24 -6.88 18.37
CA ILE A 78 5.15 -8.26 17.92
C ILE A 78 6.20 -8.49 16.86
N ASP A 79 7.10 -9.47 17.11
CA ASP A 79 8.16 -9.87 16.18
C ASP A 79 7.98 -11.35 15.84
N TRP A 80 7.38 -11.62 14.69
CA TRP A 80 6.94 -12.93 14.25
C TRP A 80 7.65 -13.38 12.99
N VAL A 81 7.80 -14.67 12.79
CA VAL A 81 8.53 -15.21 11.64
C VAL A 81 7.58 -15.80 10.61
N ALA A 82 6.73 -16.75 11.01
CA ALA A 82 5.87 -17.47 10.10
C ALA A 82 4.55 -17.91 10.74
N GLY A 83 3.50 -17.89 9.95
CA GLY A 83 2.13 -18.13 10.38
C GLY A 83 1.38 -16.84 10.73
N GLY A 84 0.06 -16.93 10.87
CA GLY A 84 -0.80 -15.75 11.05
C GLY A 84 -0.67 -15.10 12.42
N ILE A 85 -0.84 -13.79 12.44
CA ILE A 85 -0.96 -12.97 13.65
C ILE A 85 -2.36 -12.39 13.68
N THR A 86 -3.07 -12.56 14.77
CA THR A 86 -4.38 -11.94 15.00
C THR A 86 -4.33 -11.11 16.27
N VAL A 87 -4.73 -9.83 16.18
CA VAL A 87 -4.81 -8.91 17.33
C VAL A 87 -6.19 -8.30 17.37
N LYS A 88 -6.91 -8.46 18.49
CA LYS A 88 -8.29 -7.96 18.61
C LYS A 88 -8.67 -7.67 20.05
N PRO A 89 -9.64 -6.76 20.30
CA PRO A 89 -10.14 -6.50 21.63
C PRO A 89 -10.98 -7.68 22.15
N TYR A 90 -11.09 -7.76 23.47
CA TYR A 90 -12.01 -8.66 24.15
C TYR A 90 -12.43 -8.10 25.52
N ASN A 91 -13.51 -8.66 26.08
CA ASN A 91 -14.00 -8.30 27.41
C ASN A 91 -13.24 -9.09 28.48
N GLY A 92 -12.09 -8.61 28.89
CA GLY A 92 -11.26 -9.19 29.95
C GLY A 92 -10.31 -8.15 30.52
N ASN A 93 -9.61 -8.48 31.60
CA ASN A 93 -8.72 -7.54 32.29
C ASN A 93 -7.24 -7.73 31.94
N ASP A 94 -6.86 -8.93 31.48
CA ASP A 94 -5.50 -9.28 31.14
C ASP A 94 -5.30 -9.39 29.64
N ILE A 95 -4.12 -9.15 29.12
CA ILE A 95 -3.77 -9.48 27.75
C ILE A 95 -3.60 -10.99 27.66
N ARG A 96 -4.37 -11.65 26.79
CA ARG A 96 -4.25 -13.09 26.55
C ARG A 96 -3.48 -13.33 25.26
N ILE A 97 -2.38 -14.04 25.36
CA ILE A 97 -1.54 -14.44 24.23
C ILE A 97 -1.72 -15.95 24.05
N THR A 98 -2.20 -16.37 22.90
CA THR A 98 -2.38 -17.78 22.56
C THR A 98 -1.48 -18.15 21.39
N GLU A 99 -0.67 -19.16 21.59
CA GLU A 99 0.19 -19.74 20.57
C GLU A 99 -0.43 -21.05 20.07
N TYR A 100 -0.56 -21.15 18.75
CA TYR A 100 -1.06 -22.34 18.10
C TYR A 100 0.04 -22.95 17.22
N ALA A 101 0.14 -24.26 17.22
CA ALA A 101 1.07 -25.00 16.39
C ALA A 101 0.42 -26.26 15.80
N GLN A 102 1.02 -26.83 14.78
CA GLN A 102 0.55 -28.09 14.15
C GLN A 102 1.12 -29.34 14.81
N ARG A 103 1.96 -29.19 15.82
CA ARG A 103 2.49 -30.18 16.72
C ARG A 103 2.89 -29.56 18.04
N ALA A 104 3.07 -30.36 19.07
CA ALA A 104 3.64 -29.87 20.34
C ALA A 104 5.02 -29.23 20.12
N LEU A 105 5.24 -28.07 20.71
CA LEU A 105 6.47 -27.30 20.62
C LEU A 105 7.44 -27.69 21.74
N THR A 106 8.73 -27.73 21.40
CA THR A 106 9.79 -27.81 22.40
C THR A 106 9.98 -26.44 23.09
N ASN A 107 10.60 -26.39 24.26
CA ASN A 107 10.72 -25.14 25.02
C ASN A 107 11.44 -24.02 24.25
N ASP A 108 12.39 -24.35 23.41
CA ASP A 108 13.15 -23.42 22.57
C ASP A 108 12.39 -22.97 21.31
N GLU A 109 11.30 -23.64 20.96
CA GLU A 109 10.40 -23.28 19.86
C GLU A 109 9.22 -22.40 20.29
N LYS A 110 8.90 -22.37 21.60
CA LYS A 110 7.78 -21.60 22.13
C LYS A 110 8.02 -20.11 22.00
N LEU A 111 6.89 -19.37 21.90
CA LEU A 111 6.96 -17.92 21.95
C LEU A 111 7.64 -17.42 23.23
N TYR A 112 8.28 -16.30 23.11
CA TYR A 112 8.90 -15.60 24.23
C TYR A 112 8.32 -14.21 24.35
N TYR A 113 8.05 -13.75 25.55
CA TYR A 113 7.62 -12.38 25.76
C TYR A 113 8.35 -11.71 26.91
N THR A 114 8.47 -10.40 26.85
CA THR A 114 9.06 -9.56 27.89
C THR A 114 8.24 -8.28 28.07
N ILE A 115 8.27 -7.74 29.27
CA ILE A 115 7.70 -6.43 29.60
C ILE A 115 8.83 -5.54 30.08
N SER A 116 8.98 -4.39 29.44
CA SER A 116 10.00 -3.40 29.83
C SER A 116 9.52 -2.00 29.52
N GLY A 117 9.50 -1.11 30.53
CA GLY A 117 9.10 0.29 30.34
C GLY A 117 7.71 0.49 29.75
N GLY A 118 6.73 -0.34 30.14
CA GLY A 118 5.37 -0.29 29.61
C GLY A 118 5.18 -0.95 28.24
N ALA A 119 6.24 -1.48 27.64
CA ALA A 119 6.14 -2.18 26.36
C ALA A 119 6.10 -3.70 26.56
N LEU A 120 5.02 -4.33 26.08
CA LEU A 120 4.93 -5.78 25.93
C LEU A 120 5.52 -6.16 24.58
N THR A 121 6.61 -6.95 24.60
CA THR A 121 7.24 -7.47 23.40
C THR A 121 7.02 -8.97 23.30
N VAL A 122 6.38 -9.43 22.22
CA VAL A 122 6.14 -10.85 21.93
C VAL A 122 6.98 -11.26 20.73
N LYS A 123 7.77 -12.31 20.90
CA LYS A 123 8.67 -12.83 19.87
C LYS A 123 8.27 -14.25 19.49
N TYR A 124 8.53 -14.61 18.26
CA TYR A 124 8.32 -15.96 17.73
C TYR A 124 9.02 -17.05 18.58
N ARG A 125 10.20 -16.75 19.11
CA ARG A 125 10.99 -17.55 20.09
C ARG A 125 12.04 -16.65 20.76
N GLU A 126 12.65 -17.12 21.83
CA GLU A 126 13.62 -16.35 22.59
C GLU A 126 14.85 -15.94 21.76
N ASN A 127 15.45 -16.88 21.07
CA ASN A 127 16.65 -16.67 20.25
C ASN A 127 16.35 -16.78 18.76
N ASN A 128 16.18 -15.63 18.10
CA ASN A 128 16.04 -15.56 16.64
C ASN A 128 17.40 -15.58 15.89
N SER A 129 18.52 -15.72 16.61
CA SER A 129 19.87 -15.74 16.04
C SER A 129 20.27 -17.13 15.57
N GLY A 130 19.88 -17.47 14.39
CA GLY A 130 20.28 -18.69 13.69
C GLY A 130 19.29 -18.97 12.57
N ILE A 131 19.75 -18.97 11.33
CA ILE A 131 18.97 -19.37 10.18
C ILE A 131 18.80 -20.89 10.27
N SER A 132 17.95 -21.36 11.17
CA SER A 132 17.43 -22.72 11.10
C SER A 132 16.25 -22.68 10.14
N ILE A 133 16.42 -23.26 8.95
CA ILE A 133 15.41 -23.29 7.88
C ILE A 133 14.30 -24.31 8.18
N SER A 134 14.11 -24.74 9.38
CA SER A 134 12.85 -25.39 9.76
C SER A 134 11.86 -24.29 10.15
N VAL A 135 11.21 -23.68 9.16
CA VAL A 135 10.17 -22.69 9.41
C VAL A 135 8.93 -23.43 9.89
N LEU A 136 8.79 -23.49 11.19
CA LEU A 136 7.58 -23.98 11.83
C LEU A 136 6.50 -22.91 11.71
N ASN A 137 5.41 -23.18 11.01
CA ASN A 137 4.26 -22.27 10.99
C ASN A 137 3.56 -22.28 12.35
N LYS A 138 3.57 -21.15 13.05
CA LYS A 138 2.86 -20.95 14.30
C LYS A 138 1.85 -19.81 14.11
N ARG A 139 0.70 -19.91 14.75
CA ARG A 139 -0.28 -18.83 14.75
C ARG A 139 -0.25 -18.14 16.11
N LEU A 140 -0.26 -16.81 16.11
CA LEU A 140 -0.38 -15.98 17.28
C LEU A 140 -1.77 -15.34 17.34
N GLU A 141 -2.46 -15.48 18.44
CA GLU A 141 -3.65 -14.70 18.76
C GLU A 141 -3.39 -13.87 20.02
N MET A 142 -3.59 -12.56 19.93
CA MET A 142 -3.53 -11.64 21.05
C MET A 142 -4.91 -11.03 21.27
N LEU A 143 -5.49 -11.32 22.42
CA LEU A 143 -6.72 -10.70 22.90
C LEU A 143 -6.33 -9.61 23.90
N ILE A 144 -6.76 -8.38 23.63
CA ILE A 144 -6.36 -7.20 24.39
C ILE A 144 -7.61 -6.64 25.07
N PRO A 145 -7.56 -6.27 26.38
CA PRO A 145 -8.66 -5.61 27.04
C PRO A 145 -9.14 -4.38 26.24
N GLN A 146 -10.47 -4.22 26.13
CA GLN A 146 -11.09 -3.13 25.36
C GLN A 146 -10.54 -1.76 25.77
N GLU A 147 -10.42 -1.48 27.06
CA GLU A 147 -9.92 -0.20 27.57
C GLU A 147 -8.47 0.08 27.14
N LEU A 148 -7.63 -0.96 27.06
CA LEU A 148 -6.26 -0.83 26.60
C LEU A 148 -6.18 -0.63 25.08
N CYS A 149 -7.05 -1.31 24.32
CA CYS A 149 -7.13 -1.14 22.86
C CYS A 149 -7.42 0.29 22.42
N GLU A 150 -8.06 1.09 23.24
CA GLU A 150 -8.43 2.48 22.91
C GLU A 150 -7.31 3.50 23.18
N ASN A 151 -6.29 3.14 23.98
CA ASN A 151 -5.35 4.08 24.57
C ASN A 151 -3.87 3.62 24.49
N LEU A 152 -3.49 2.92 23.44
CA LEU A 152 -2.09 2.54 23.26
C LEU A 152 -1.25 3.71 22.73
N ASP A 153 -0.02 3.85 23.24
CA ASP A 153 0.95 4.78 22.67
C ASP A 153 1.47 4.26 21.32
N ARG A 154 1.74 2.95 21.28
CA ARG A 154 2.33 2.35 20.08
C ARG A 154 1.92 0.89 19.89
N VAL A 155 1.61 0.56 18.66
CA VAL A 155 1.51 -0.83 18.17
C VAL A 155 2.47 -1.02 17.03
N ASN A 156 3.35 -2.01 17.15
CA ASN A 156 4.36 -2.33 16.15
C ASN A 156 4.33 -3.84 15.88
N ILE A 157 3.98 -4.24 14.67
CA ILE A 157 3.89 -5.64 14.26
C ILE A 157 4.85 -5.90 13.12
N SER A 158 5.79 -6.81 13.33
CA SER A 158 6.75 -7.24 12.32
C SER A 158 6.56 -8.73 12.02
N SER A 159 6.48 -9.10 10.75
CA SER A 159 6.38 -10.49 10.31
C SER A 159 7.24 -10.74 9.06
N ILE A 160 7.81 -11.95 8.95
CA ILE A 160 8.51 -12.32 7.71
C ILE A 160 7.53 -12.92 6.70
N SER A 161 6.76 -13.95 7.07
CA SER A 161 5.85 -14.63 6.15
C SER A 161 4.45 -14.89 6.71
N GLY A 162 4.15 -14.35 7.88
CA GLY A 162 2.83 -14.42 8.49
C GLY A 162 1.93 -13.28 8.03
N GLY A 163 0.67 -13.59 7.73
CA GLY A 163 -0.35 -12.57 7.56
C GLY A 163 -0.67 -11.89 8.89
N VAL A 164 -1.10 -10.63 8.83
CA VAL A 164 -1.47 -9.83 9.99
C VAL A 164 -2.93 -9.40 9.88
N ASP A 165 -3.73 -9.80 10.85
CA ASP A 165 -5.11 -9.39 11.02
C ASP A 165 -5.24 -8.62 12.33
N ALA A 166 -5.54 -7.32 12.28
CA ALA A 166 -5.76 -6.51 13.47
C ALA A 166 -7.07 -5.71 13.36
N ASN A 167 -7.86 -5.74 14.44
CA ASN A 167 -9.19 -5.16 14.43
C ASN A 167 -9.41 -4.30 15.67
N ASP A 168 -10.07 -3.14 15.47
CA ASP A 168 -10.59 -2.25 16.51
C ASP A 168 -9.51 -1.85 17.54
N ILE A 169 -8.42 -1.26 17.05
CA ILE A 169 -7.28 -0.83 17.88
C ILE A 169 -7.03 0.66 17.71
N GLY A 170 -6.97 1.38 18.84
CA GLY A 170 -6.52 2.76 18.94
C GLY A 170 -5.08 2.85 19.45
N ALA A 171 -4.23 3.58 18.74
CA ALA A 171 -2.85 3.83 19.17
C ALA A 171 -2.34 5.15 18.61
N SER A 172 -1.53 5.90 19.37
CA SER A 172 -0.92 7.12 18.82
C SER A 172 -0.05 6.82 17.58
N ALA A 173 0.64 5.69 17.58
CA ALA A 173 1.39 5.21 16.41
C ALA A 173 1.09 3.73 16.14
N PHE A 174 0.65 3.42 14.93
CA PHE A 174 0.36 2.06 14.47
C PHE A 174 1.23 1.70 13.28
N ALA A 175 2.03 0.66 13.38
CA ALA A 175 2.94 0.25 12.32
C ALA A 175 2.89 -1.27 12.09
N VAL A 176 2.82 -1.68 10.82
CA VAL A 176 2.94 -3.07 10.40
C VAL A 176 4.01 -3.20 9.32
N SER A 177 4.87 -4.18 9.45
CA SER A 177 5.89 -4.49 8.47
C SER A 177 5.92 -5.99 8.20
N THR A 178 5.74 -6.40 6.95
CA THR A 178 5.82 -7.82 6.56
C THR A 178 6.62 -7.99 5.27
N THR A 179 7.25 -9.15 5.10
CA THR A 179 7.93 -9.44 3.82
C THR A 179 6.97 -10.09 2.83
N SER A 180 6.17 -11.07 3.25
CA SER A 180 5.31 -11.83 2.32
C SER A 180 3.88 -12.02 2.80
N GLY A 181 3.55 -11.63 4.02
CA GLY A 181 2.21 -11.78 4.59
C GLY A 181 1.25 -10.70 4.12
N ASP A 182 0.00 -11.08 3.90
CA ASP A 182 -1.08 -10.11 3.69
C ASP A 182 -1.38 -9.37 5.00
N VAL A 183 -1.77 -8.12 4.88
CA VAL A 183 -2.10 -7.25 6.02
C VAL A 183 -3.55 -6.82 5.90
N ASN A 184 -4.39 -7.25 6.84
CA ASN A 184 -5.80 -6.89 6.93
C ASN A 184 -6.04 -6.12 8.22
N LEU A 185 -6.40 -4.85 8.11
CA LEU A 185 -6.61 -3.98 9.25
C LEU A 185 -8.00 -3.34 9.18
N THR A 186 -8.74 -3.45 10.25
CA THR A 186 -10.11 -2.93 10.32
C THR A 186 -10.32 -2.14 11.61
N GLY A 187 -10.97 -0.98 11.54
CA GLY A 187 -11.32 -0.19 12.73
C GLY A 187 -10.10 0.38 13.46
N ILE A 188 -9.06 0.79 12.75
CA ILE A 188 -7.86 1.35 13.38
C ILE A 188 -7.99 2.88 13.53
N LEU A 189 -7.71 3.35 14.73
CA LEU A 189 -7.61 4.77 15.07
C LEU A 189 -6.17 5.11 15.45
N SER A 190 -5.55 6.09 14.78
CA SER A 190 -4.16 6.47 15.11
C SER A 190 -3.84 7.90 14.68
N ASN A 191 -2.76 8.49 15.20
CA ASN A 191 -2.22 9.74 14.67
C ASN A 191 -1.29 9.44 13.49
N THR A 192 -0.41 8.46 13.66
CA THR A 192 0.48 8.02 12.58
C THR A 192 0.25 6.55 12.26
N PHE A 193 0.06 6.25 10.98
CA PHE A 193 -0.26 4.93 10.50
C PHE A 193 0.68 4.53 9.37
N SER A 194 1.35 3.39 9.49
CA SER A 194 2.22 2.90 8.42
C SER A 194 2.10 1.39 8.21
N VAL A 195 2.00 0.98 6.94
CA VAL A 195 2.06 -0.43 6.55
C VAL A 195 3.06 -0.60 5.42
N ASN A 196 4.00 -1.51 5.62
CA ASN A 196 5.02 -1.83 4.63
C ASN A 196 4.99 -3.32 4.31
N THR A 197 4.91 -3.69 3.04
CA THR A 197 5.03 -5.09 2.61
C THR A 197 5.88 -5.21 1.34
N MET A 198 6.59 -6.32 1.19
CA MET A 198 7.30 -6.59 -0.05
C MET A 198 6.41 -7.31 -1.07
N SER A 199 5.63 -8.28 -0.66
CA SER A 199 4.84 -9.11 -1.59
C SER A 199 3.38 -9.31 -1.18
N GLY A 200 3.03 -9.05 0.06
CA GLY A 200 1.66 -9.20 0.56
C GLY A 200 0.74 -8.08 0.10
N SER A 201 -0.54 -8.36 0.04
CA SER A 201 -1.56 -7.33 -0.18
C SER A 201 -1.86 -6.58 1.11
N ILE A 202 -2.19 -5.29 0.99
CA ILE A 202 -2.65 -4.46 2.10
C ILE A 202 -4.14 -4.20 1.90
N MET A 203 -4.94 -4.57 2.89
CA MET A 203 -6.38 -4.31 2.92
C MET A 203 -6.73 -3.53 4.19
N LEU A 204 -7.18 -2.32 4.02
CA LEU A 204 -7.61 -1.43 5.09
C LEU A 204 -9.10 -1.17 4.99
N THR A 205 -9.77 -1.20 6.13
CA THR A 205 -11.20 -0.92 6.22
C THR A 205 -11.50 -0.09 7.46
N SER A 206 -12.15 1.07 7.28
CA SER A 206 -12.54 1.95 8.40
C SER A 206 -11.34 2.36 9.26
N VAL A 207 -10.36 2.98 8.65
CA VAL A 207 -9.17 3.53 9.34
C VAL A 207 -9.29 5.04 9.45
N GLN A 208 -9.01 5.56 10.64
CA GLN A 208 -8.92 7.01 10.88
C GLN A 208 -7.53 7.35 11.41
N THR A 209 -6.86 8.33 10.77
CA THR A 209 -5.50 8.71 11.14
C THR A 209 -5.20 10.14 10.68
N ASP A 210 -4.19 10.79 11.26
CA ASP A 210 -3.70 12.06 10.71
C ASP A 210 -2.82 11.79 9.49
N ASP A 211 -1.79 10.96 9.64
CA ASP A 211 -0.85 10.65 8.57
C ASP A 211 -0.84 9.15 8.26
N MET A 212 -1.11 8.80 7.01
CA MET A 212 -1.07 7.43 6.49
C MET A 212 0.04 7.24 5.46
N ASN A 213 0.84 6.19 5.64
CA ASN A 213 1.83 5.75 4.65
C ASN A 213 1.70 4.26 4.36
N LEU A 214 1.45 3.90 3.10
CA LEU A 214 1.29 2.52 2.64
C LEU A 214 2.31 2.23 1.54
N ASP A 215 3.20 1.29 1.80
CA ASP A 215 4.23 0.88 0.85
C ASP A 215 4.11 -0.60 0.50
N SER A 216 4.01 -0.92 -0.79
CA SER A 216 4.02 -2.29 -1.30
C SER A 216 4.92 -2.40 -2.53
N SER A 217 5.76 -3.44 -2.61
CA SER A 217 6.52 -3.67 -3.85
C SER A 217 5.70 -4.41 -4.89
N SER A 218 4.99 -5.48 -4.53
CA SER A 218 4.26 -6.31 -5.50
C SER A 218 2.79 -6.56 -5.17
N GLY A 219 2.38 -6.38 -3.93
CA GLY A 219 1.01 -6.58 -3.50
C GLY A 219 0.09 -5.42 -3.86
N SER A 220 -1.19 -5.70 -4.02
CA SER A 220 -2.20 -4.66 -4.19
C SER A 220 -2.49 -3.95 -2.87
N VAL A 221 -2.76 -2.66 -2.94
CA VAL A 221 -3.21 -1.85 -1.80
C VAL A 221 -4.67 -1.51 -1.99
N THR A 222 -5.50 -1.88 -1.03
CA THR A 222 -6.92 -1.52 -1.00
C THR A 222 -7.22 -0.80 0.31
N ALA A 223 -7.70 0.42 0.22
CA ALA A 223 -8.11 1.25 1.35
C ALA A 223 -9.58 1.68 1.16
N ALA A 224 -10.44 1.23 2.05
CA ALA A 224 -11.87 1.53 2.01
C ALA A 224 -12.33 2.23 3.30
N ARG A 225 -13.11 3.28 3.18
CA ARG A 225 -13.64 4.08 4.31
C ARG A 225 -12.51 4.60 5.21
N VAL A 226 -11.49 5.17 4.60
CA VAL A 226 -10.36 5.78 5.30
C VAL A 226 -10.60 7.28 5.43
N GLN A 227 -10.31 7.81 6.62
CA GLN A 227 -10.26 9.25 6.88
C GLN A 227 -8.85 9.63 7.33
N ALA A 228 -8.21 10.55 6.62
CA ALA A 228 -6.86 11.00 6.93
C ALA A 228 -6.68 12.49 6.62
N ASN A 229 -5.69 13.15 7.23
CA ASN A 229 -5.24 14.45 6.74
C ASN A 229 -4.29 14.25 5.55
N GLY A 230 -3.29 13.40 5.72
CA GLY A 230 -2.37 12.99 4.66
C GLY A 230 -2.45 11.50 4.34
N MET A 231 -2.57 11.14 3.06
CA MET A 231 -2.55 9.75 2.60
C MET A 231 -1.50 9.59 1.50
N VAL A 232 -0.52 8.74 1.74
CA VAL A 232 0.53 8.39 0.78
C VAL A 232 0.47 6.88 0.50
N ILE A 233 0.39 6.51 -0.78
CA ILE A 233 0.37 5.12 -1.22
C ILE A 233 1.41 4.93 -2.32
N ASN A 234 2.38 4.07 -2.07
CA ASN A 234 3.40 3.71 -3.03
C ASN A 234 3.29 2.23 -3.38
N SER A 235 3.22 1.90 -4.67
CA SER A 235 3.26 0.52 -5.13
C SER A 235 4.14 0.40 -6.37
N MET A 236 4.97 -0.64 -6.44
CA MET A 236 5.74 -0.86 -7.65
C MET A 236 4.92 -1.54 -8.75
N SER A 237 4.22 -2.61 -8.42
CA SER A 237 3.50 -3.42 -9.43
C SER A 237 2.02 -3.67 -9.10
N GLY A 238 1.62 -3.48 -7.86
CA GLY A 238 0.24 -3.72 -7.42
C GLY A 238 -0.72 -2.59 -7.80
N THR A 239 -1.99 -2.92 -7.90
CA THR A 239 -3.04 -1.92 -8.06
C THR A 239 -3.29 -1.19 -6.74
N ALA A 240 -3.32 0.15 -6.79
CA ALA A 240 -3.78 0.97 -5.67
C ALA A 240 -5.28 1.30 -5.85
N ARG A 241 -6.09 0.88 -4.90
CA ARG A 241 -7.52 1.16 -4.86
C ARG A 241 -7.89 1.87 -3.57
N VAL A 242 -8.47 3.05 -3.70
CA VAL A 242 -9.03 3.82 -2.58
C VAL A 242 -10.51 4.04 -2.86
N SER A 243 -11.38 3.74 -1.90
CA SER A 243 -12.84 3.91 -2.07
C SER A 243 -13.50 4.47 -0.82
N ASP A 244 -14.52 5.28 -1.01
CA ASP A 244 -15.36 5.85 0.06
C ASP A 244 -14.52 6.54 1.17
N SER A 245 -13.44 7.19 0.76
CA SER A 245 -12.41 7.72 1.66
C SER A 245 -12.30 9.23 1.54
N SER A 246 -11.70 9.87 2.54
CA SER A 246 -11.48 11.32 2.55
C SER A 246 -10.08 11.67 3.05
N ALA A 247 -9.46 12.67 2.40
CA ALA A 247 -8.19 13.22 2.87
C ALA A 247 -8.04 14.69 2.41
N GLU A 248 -7.29 15.48 3.19
CA GLU A 248 -6.87 16.78 2.71
C GLU A 248 -5.86 16.64 1.57
N MET A 249 -4.93 15.69 1.69
CA MET A 249 -3.93 15.38 0.66
C MET A 249 -3.90 13.88 0.37
N ILE A 250 -4.00 13.50 -0.89
CA ILE A 250 -3.77 12.13 -1.34
C ILE A 250 -2.68 12.09 -2.42
N ASN A 251 -1.65 11.28 -2.18
CA ASN A 251 -0.56 11.03 -3.11
C ASN A 251 -0.48 9.53 -3.40
N ILE A 252 -0.73 9.12 -4.65
CA ILE A 252 -0.61 7.72 -5.05
C ILE A 252 0.40 7.62 -6.19
N TYR A 253 1.42 6.81 -5.97
CA TYR A 253 2.43 6.49 -6.97
C TYR A 253 2.46 4.99 -7.26
N THR A 254 2.44 4.62 -8.55
CA THR A 254 2.68 3.26 -9.00
C THR A 254 3.64 3.24 -10.20
N SER A 255 4.45 2.18 -10.35
CA SER A 255 5.23 2.03 -11.58
C SER A 255 4.43 1.32 -12.67
N SER A 256 3.83 0.19 -12.38
CA SER A 256 3.08 -0.60 -13.37
C SER A 256 1.62 -0.86 -12.99
N GLY A 257 1.23 -0.57 -11.76
CA GLY A 257 -0.12 -0.76 -11.28
C GLY A 257 -1.10 0.32 -11.74
N SER A 258 -2.36 -0.03 -11.80
CA SER A 258 -3.44 0.95 -12.00
C SER A 258 -3.77 1.68 -10.70
N ILE A 259 -4.21 2.92 -10.80
CA ILE A 259 -4.72 3.72 -9.69
C ILE A 259 -6.23 3.88 -9.88
N ASN A 260 -7.00 3.50 -8.86
CA ASN A 260 -8.44 3.73 -8.81
C ASN A 260 -8.76 4.42 -7.48
N ALA A 261 -9.12 5.68 -7.52
CA ALA A 261 -9.46 6.45 -6.33
C ALA A 261 -10.87 7.01 -6.42
N SER A 262 -11.66 6.84 -5.37
CA SER A 262 -12.97 7.48 -5.22
C SER A 262 -13.15 7.99 -3.79
N GLY A 263 -13.69 9.21 -3.65
CA GLY A 263 -13.87 9.82 -2.35
C GLY A 263 -13.82 11.34 -2.37
N ALA A 264 -13.49 11.95 -1.25
CA ALA A 264 -13.40 13.40 -1.08
C ALA A 264 -11.96 13.82 -0.77
N PHE A 265 -11.23 14.33 -1.76
CA PHE A 265 -9.83 14.71 -1.63
C PHE A 265 -9.61 16.16 -2.08
N SER A 266 -9.02 17.01 -1.23
CA SER A 266 -8.80 18.42 -1.55
C SER A 266 -7.60 18.62 -2.48
N ASN A 267 -6.47 17.95 -2.20
CA ASN A 267 -5.26 17.99 -3.01
C ASN A 267 -4.92 16.57 -3.49
N VAL A 268 -4.93 16.37 -4.78
CA VAL A 268 -4.79 15.04 -5.39
C VAL A 268 -3.55 14.99 -6.28
N SER A 269 -2.64 14.04 -6.01
CA SER A 269 -1.51 13.73 -6.88
C SER A 269 -1.48 12.24 -7.22
N LEU A 270 -1.68 11.89 -8.49
CA LEU A 270 -1.76 10.52 -8.97
C LEU A 270 -0.74 10.28 -10.08
N LYS A 271 0.21 9.38 -9.85
CA LYS A 271 1.29 9.12 -10.80
C LYS A 271 1.47 7.64 -11.10
N SER A 272 1.46 7.28 -12.39
CA SER A 272 1.75 5.92 -12.83
C SER A 272 2.61 5.93 -14.09
N MET A 273 3.62 5.05 -14.17
CA MET A 273 4.35 4.94 -15.43
C MET A 273 3.55 4.20 -16.51
N SER A 274 2.87 3.11 -16.19
CA SER A 274 2.19 2.29 -17.21
C SER A 274 0.73 1.97 -16.92
N GLY A 275 0.25 2.26 -15.72
CA GLY A 275 -1.12 1.93 -15.30
C GLY A 275 -2.15 2.97 -15.70
N ARG A 276 -3.40 2.53 -15.80
CA ARG A 276 -4.54 3.44 -15.92
C ARG A 276 -4.76 4.20 -14.60
N ILE A 277 -5.08 5.48 -14.70
CA ILE A 277 -5.49 6.30 -13.56
C ILE A 277 -6.98 6.62 -13.71
N SER A 278 -7.76 6.26 -12.70
CA SER A 278 -9.17 6.58 -12.58
C SER A 278 -9.43 7.29 -11.26
N LEU A 279 -10.04 8.45 -11.32
CA LEU A 279 -10.41 9.26 -10.17
C LEU A 279 -11.89 9.66 -10.24
N ASP A 280 -12.60 9.48 -9.13
CA ASP A 280 -13.93 10.06 -8.91
C ASP A 280 -13.90 10.85 -7.60
N ASN A 281 -13.74 12.18 -7.71
CA ASN A 281 -13.51 13.05 -6.57
C ASN A 281 -14.70 13.93 -6.25
N SER A 282 -15.27 13.74 -5.10
CA SER A 282 -16.44 14.50 -4.63
C SER A 282 -16.09 15.77 -3.82
N ALA A 283 -14.80 15.99 -3.49
CA ALA A 283 -14.41 17.21 -2.76
C ALA A 283 -14.63 18.46 -3.58
N PRO A 284 -15.25 19.49 -3.01
CA PRO A 284 -15.45 20.76 -3.69
C PRO A 284 -14.11 21.49 -3.88
N ARG A 285 -13.95 22.14 -5.04
CA ARG A 285 -12.81 23.02 -5.33
C ARG A 285 -11.44 22.36 -5.18
N SER A 286 -11.31 21.11 -5.60
CA SER A 286 -10.09 20.37 -5.48
C SER A 286 -9.00 20.78 -6.50
N VAL A 287 -7.75 20.49 -6.13
CA VAL A 287 -6.57 20.62 -7.00
C VAL A 287 -6.11 19.25 -7.43
N LEU A 288 -5.89 19.07 -8.74
CA LEU A 288 -5.51 17.78 -9.33
C LEU A 288 -4.19 17.88 -10.09
N ASP A 289 -3.26 16.99 -9.76
CA ASP A 289 -2.02 16.71 -10.51
C ASP A 289 -2.01 15.22 -10.89
N ALA A 290 -2.03 14.88 -12.19
CA ALA A 290 -2.08 13.48 -12.60
C ALA A 290 -1.17 13.23 -13.81
N ASP A 291 -0.25 12.29 -13.65
CA ASP A 291 0.75 11.97 -14.66
C ASP A 291 0.79 10.48 -15.01
N THR A 292 0.90 10.16 -16.29
CA THR A 292 1.19 8.80 -16.73
C THR A 292 2.05 8.79 -18.00
N SER A 293 2.93 7.80 -18.15
CA SER A 293 3.66 7.65 -19.42
C SER A 293 2.82 6.90 -20.47
N SER A 294 2.14 5.82 -20.12
CA SER A 294 1.45 4.98 -21.10
C SER A 294 -0.01 4.67 -20.78
N GLY A 295 -0.50 5.04 -19.62
CA GLY A 295 -1.88 4.76 -19.19
C GLY A 295 -2.89 5.80 -19.66
N SER A 296 -4.17 5.42 -19.72
CA SER A 296 -5.26 6.37 -19.88
C SER A 296 -5.62 7.02 -18.56
N LEU A 297 -6.00 8.30 -18.58
CA LEU A 297 -6.51 9.03 -17.43
C LEU A 297 -8.02 9.26 -17.61
N ASN A 298 -8.80 8.86 -16.60
CA ASN A 298 -10.24 9.13 -16.50
C ASN A 298 -10.51 9.82 -15.17
N LEU A 299 -10.77 11.11 -15.21
CA LEU A 299 -10.77 11.96 -14.04
C LEU A 299 -12.10 12.69 -13.95
N SER A 300 -12.84 12.49 -12.87
CA SER A 300 -14.10 13.18 -12.60
C SER A 300 -14.09 13.88 -11.23
N GLY A 301 -14.72 15.05 -11.15
CA GLY A 301 -14.76 15.82 -9.89
C GLY A 301 -15.17 17.28 -10.04
N LEU A 302 -14.94 18.08 -8.99
CA LEU A 302 -15.14 19.52 -8.94
C LEU A 302 -13.76 20.21 -8.82
N PHE A 303 -13.08 20.34 -9.94
CA PHE A 303 -11.70 20.82 -9.95
C PHE A 303 -11.61 22.32 -10.17
N THR A 304 -10.85 23.01 -9.32
CA THR A 304 -10.48 24.42 -9.53
C THR A 304 -9.19 24.56 -10.33
N ARG A 305 -8.26 23.65 -10.14
CA ARG A 305 -6.99 23.61 -10.85
C ARG A 305 -6.64 22.20 -11.26
N VAL A 306 -6.28 22.03 -12.53
CA VAL A 306 -5.95 20.72 -13.12
C VAL A 306 -4.62 20.81 -13.85
N ASN A 307 -3.70 19.89 -13.56
CA ASN A 307 -2.46 19.71 -14.28
C ASN A 307 -2.30 18.23 -14.66
N ILE A 308 -2.18 17.93 -15.96
CA ILE A 308 -2.17 16.55 -16.46
C ILE A 308 -1.08 16.37 -17.49
N GLY A 309 -0.29 15.30 -17.31
CA GLY A 309 0.72 14.84 -18.25
C GLY A 309 0.46 13.40 -18.73
N SER A 310 0.54 13.15 -20.05
CA SER A 310 0.53 11.80 -20.60
C SER A 310 1.43 11.72 -21.84
N MET A 311 2.27 10.66 -21.95
CA MET A 311 3.01 10.47 -23.20
C MET A 311 2.17 9.77 -24.28
N SER A 312 1.46 8.70 -23.96
CA SER A 312 0.73 7.93 -25.00
C SER A 312 -0.69 7.52 -24.63
N GLY A 313 -1.20 7.93 -23.50
CA GLY A 313 -2.56 7.62 -23.08
C GLY A 313 -3.57 8.70 -23.46
N SER A 314 -4.81 8.32 -23.63
CA SER A 314 -5.90 9.27 -23.75
C SER A 314 -6.24 9.90 -22.40
N VAL A 315 -6.53 11.18 -22.41
CA VAL A 315 -6.94 11.98 -21.24
C VAL A 315 -8.44 12.30 -21.37
N THR A 316 -9.19 11.96 -20.35
CA THR A 316 -10.59 12.35 -20.20
C THR A 316 -10.78 13.02 -18.85
N ILE A 317 -11.24 14.27 -18.88
CA ILE A 317 -11.51 15.08 -17.70
C ILE A 317 -12.99 15.41 -17.71
N LYS A 318 -13.68 15.18 -16.60
CA LYS A 318 -15.08 15.60 -16.38
C LYS A 318 -15.11 16.45 -15.13
N SER A 319 -15.25 17.75 -15.28
CA SER A 319 -15.36 18.67 -14.13
C SER A 319 -16.74 19.27 -14.04
N ALA A 320 -17.40 19.11 -12.91
CA ALA A 320 -18.74 19.65 -12.69
C ALA A 320 -18.75 21.17 -12.43
N ILE A 321 -17.58 21.80 -12.40
CA ILE A 321 -17.39 23.25 -12.42
C ILE A 321 -16.34 23.58 -13.49
N VAL A 322 -16.32 24.82 -13.98
CA VAL A 322 -15.27 25.28 -14.89
C VAL A 322 -13.98 25.51 -14.09
N PRO A 323 -12.87 24.78 -14.34
CA PRO A 323 -11.60 25.04 -13.67
C PRO A 323 -11.07 26.44 -14.00
N SER A 324 -10.56 27.17 -13.00
CA SER A 324 -9.89 28.44 -13.26
C SER A 324 -8.58 28.28 -14.03
N TYR A 325 -7.92 27.11 -13.90
CA TYR A 325 -6.74 26.74 -14.65
C TYR A 325 -6.76 25.25 -15.00
N LEU A 326 -6.55 24.92 -16.27
CA LEU A 326 -6.42 23.57 -16.75
C LEU A 326 -5.23 23.47 -17.70
N LYS A 327 -4.25 22.65 -17.33
CA LYS A 327 -3.15 22.27 -18.22
C LYS A 327 -3.23 20.79 -18.54
N ALA A 328 -3.23 20.44 -19.81
CA ALA A 328 -3.22 19.04 -20.26
C ALA A 328 -2.27 18.86 -21.44
N ASP A 329 -1.22 18.09 -21.20
CA ASP A 329 -0.16 17.81 -22.18
C ASP A 329 -0.16 16.32 -22.55
N THR A 330 -0.17 16.01 -23.85
CA THR A 330 -0.02 14.63 -24.34
C THR A 330 0.87 14.58 -25.58
N THR A 331 1.65 13.52 -25.75
CA THR A 331 2.43 13.33 -26.97
C THR A 331 1.59 12.66 -28.07
N SER A 332 0.91 11.57 -27.78
CA SER A 332 0.16 10.83 -28.81
C SER A 332 -1.27 10.43 -28.43
N GLY A 333 -1.80 10.94 -27.33
CA GLY A 333 -3.17 10.69 -26.89
C GLY A 333 -4.13 11.84 -27.20
N GLY A 334 -5.41 11.56 -27.33
CA GLY A 334 -6.45 12.58 -27.39
C GLY A 334 -6.76 13.17 -26.01
N ILE A 335 -7.16 14.44 -25.98
CA ILE A 335 -7.61 15.14 -24.77
C ILE A 335 -9.12 15.42 -24.94
N ASN A 336 -9.93 14.91 -24.03
CA ASN A 336 -11.37 15.15 -23.97
C ASN A 336 -11.72 15.82 -22.64
N ILE A 337 -12.28 17.00 -22.69
CA ILE A 337 -12.64 17.81 -21.53
C ILE A 337 -14.14 18.03 -21.53
N TYR A 338 -14.80 17.69 -20.44
CA TYR A 338 -16.22 17.90 -20.23
C TYR A 338 -16.41 18.89 -19.08
N ILE A 339 -16.99 20.03 -19.35
CA ILE A 339 -17.25 21.12 -18.38
C ILE A 339 -18.63 21.76 -18.62
N PRO A 340 -19.23 22.41 -17.62
CA PRO A 340 -20.45 23.17 -17.81
C PRO A 340 -20.26 24.31 -18.82
N ASP A 341 -21.34 24.69 -19.51
CA ASP A 341 -21.38 25.89 -20.36
C ASP A 341 -21.71 27.14 -19.50
N GLU A 342 -20.71 27.62 -18.78
CA GLU A 342 -20.83 28.79 -17.89
C GLU A 342 -20.15 30.04 -18.46
N GLY A 343 -19.89 30.07 -19.75
CA GLY A 343 -19.28 31.20 -20.46
C GLY A 343 -18.00 30.85 -21.22
N ALA A 344 -17.36 31.85 -21.78
CA ALA A 344 -16.16 31.66 -22.60
C ALA A 344 -14.94 31.32 -21.78
N VAL A 345 -14.20 30.28 -22.17
CA VAL A 345 -12.90 29.93 -21.62
C VAL A 345 -11.78 30.44 -22.52
N SER A 346 -10.68 30.88 -21.93
CA SER A 346 -9.47 31.26 -22.67
C SER A 346 -8.66 30.00 -22.96
N VAL A 347 -8.46 29.66 -24.24
CA VAL A 347 -7.77 28.42 -24.65
C VAL A 347 -6.51 28.74 -25.44
N HIS A 348 -5.38 28.27 -24.94
CA HIS A 348 -4.14 28.19 -25.70
C HIS A 348 -3.92 26.73 -26.15
N HIS A 349 -4.17 26.46 -27.41
CA HIS A 349 -4.00 25.13 -28.00
C HIS A 349 -2.78 25.07 -28.91
N SER A 350 -1.95 24.03 -28.71
CA SER A 350 -0.80 23.72 -29.56
C SER A 350 -0.85 22.26 -30.00
N SER A 351 -0.74 22.01 -31.30
CA SER A 351 -0.69 20.64 -31.85
C SER A 351 0.12 20.60 -33.13
N THR A 352 0.84 19.50 -33.34
CA THR A 352 1.59 19.26 -34.61
C THR A 352 0.68 18.64 -35.68
N SER A 353 -0.17 17.69 -35.34
CA SER A 353 -1.04 17.01 -36.31
C SER A 353 -2.47 16.72 -35.79
N GLY A 354 -2.84 17.21 -34.62
CA GLY A 354 -4.16 17.08 -34.03
C GLY A 354 -5.12 18.21 -34.42
N ARG A 355 -6.42 17.97 -34.23
CA ARG A 355 -7.48 18.96 -34.42
C ARG A 355 -8.02 19.42 -33.07
N PHE A 356 -8.32 20.71 -32.96
CA PHE A 356 -9.07 21.28 -31.85
C PHE A 356 -10.54 21.48 -32.23
N SER A 357 -11.45 21.15 -31.33
CA SER A 357 -12.86 21.51 -31.41
C SER A 357 -13.43 21.79 -30.03
N SER A 358 -14.44 22.66 -29.95
CA SER A 358 -15.10 23.02 -28.69
C SER A 358 -16.59 23.25 -28.96
N ASP A 359 -17.43 22.70 -28.08
CA ASP A 359 -18.88 22.91 -28.05
C ASP A 359 -19.26 24.16 -27.26
N ILE A 360 -18.31 24.71 -26.46
CA ILE A 360 -18.48 25.94 -25.71
C ILE A 360 -17.73 27.10 -26.37
N PRO A 361 -18.13 28.38 -26.10
CA PRO A 361 -17.39 29.52 -26.59
C PRO A 361 -15.96 29.54 -26.06
N VAL A 362 -14.99 29.76 -26.97
CA VAL A 362 -13.57 29.88 -26.62
C VAL A 362 -13.01 31.23 -27.06
N THR A 363 -12.14 31.81 -26.26
CA THR A 363 -11.43 33.05 -26.58
C THR A 363 -9.91 32.81 -26.54
N ILE A 364 -9.15 33.67 -27.19
CA ILE A 364 -7.67 33.61 -27.15
C ILE A 364 -7.13 34.42 -25.96
N GLN A 365 -7.88 35.41 -25.52
CA GLN A 365 -7.53 36.31 -24.40
C GLN A 365 -8.80 36.76 -23.68
N ASN A 366 -8.69 37.09 -22.38
CA ASN A 366 -9.75 37.66 -21.54
C ASN A 366 -10.87 36.70 -21.07
N GLY A 367 -10.62 35.41 -20.93
CA GLY A 367 -11.50 34.54 -20.16
C GLY A 367 -11.06 34.42 -18.71
N ASP A 368 -12.03 34.26 -17.79
CA ASP A 368 -11.76 34.04 -16.34
C ASP A 368 -11.08 32.69 -16.09
N ALA A 369 -11.24 31.74 -16.99
CA ALA A 369 -10.62 30.41 -16.96
C ALA A 369 -9.56 30.28 -18.05
N GLN A 370 -8.40 29.73 -17.69
CA GLN A 370 -7.25 29.58 -18.59
C GLN A 370 -6.94 28.10 -18.85
N PHE A 371 -6.99 27.67 -20.11
CA PHE A 371 -6.73 26.32 -20.55
C PHE A 371 -5.49 26.27 -21.46
N GLU A 372 -4.48 25.53 -21.06
CA GLU A 372 -3.25 25.24 -21.82
C GLU A 372 -3.33 23.78 -22.29
N LEU A 373 -3.58 23.58 -23.56
CA LEU A 373 -3.82 22.26 -24.15
C LEU A 373 -2.78 21.95 -25.21
N SER A 374 -1.96 20.93 -24.99
CA SER A 374 -0.91 20.56 -25.90
C SER A 374 -1.01 19.08 -26.31
N SER A 375 -0.97 18.80 -27.62
CA SER A 375 -0.94 17.44 -28.13
C SER A 375 -0.07 17.37 -29.40
N MET A 376 0.91 16.47 -29.42
CA MET A 376 1.73 16.33 -30.61
C MET A 376 0.95 15.69 -31.76
N SER A 377 0.16 14.63 -31.54
CA SER A 377 -0.58 13.92 -32.58
C SER A 377 -2.02 13.50 -32.21
N GLY A 378 -2.57 14.02 -31.14
CA GLY A 378 -3.93 13.71 -30.69
C GLY A 378 -4.92 14.86 -30.92
N ASN A 379 -6.20 14.52 -31.06
CA ASN A 379 -7.26 15.52 -31.10
C ASN A 379 -7.59 16.03 -29.70
N THR A 380 -7.85 17.33 -29.61
CA THR A 380 -8.28 17.98 -28.36
C THR A 380 -9.72 18.46 -28.53
N ARG A 381 -10.61 18.06 -27.60
CA ARG A 381 -12.03 18.40 -27.66
C ARG A 381 -12.54 18.88 -26.30
N ILE A 382 -13.32 19.95 -26.34
CA ILE A 382 -14.06 20.44 -25.18
C ILE A 382 -15.55 20.22 -25.45
N PHE A 383 -16.22 19.53 -24.53
CA PHE A 383 -17.63 19.19 -24.61
C PHE A 383 -18.42 19.86 -23.49
N VAL A 384 -19.67 20.12 -23.71
CA VAL A 384 -20.61 20.49 -22.64
C VAL A 384 -20.86 19.27 -21.76
N LEU A 385 -20.71 19.43 -20.47
CA LEU A 385 -21.10 18.45 -19.47
C LEU A 385 -22.60 18.61 -19.19
N ASN A 386 -23.40 17.65 -19.63
CA ASN A 386 -24.87 17.61 -19.42
C ASN A 386 -25.20 16.93 -18.08
#